data_b749e6eef9780619648e2091ded3c3f2
#
_entry.id   b749e6eef9780619648e2091ded3c3f2
#
_cell.length_a   1.000
_cell.length_b   1.000
_cell.length_c   1.000
_cell.angle_alpha   90.00
_cell.angle_beta   90.00
_cell.angle_gamma   90.00
#
_symmetry.space_group_name_H-M   'P 1'
#
loop_
_entity.id
_entity.type
_entity.pdbx_description
1 polymer ?
#
loop_
_entity_poly.entity_id
_entity_poly.type
_entity_poly.pdbx_seq_one_letter_code
_entity_poly.pdbx_strand_id
1 'polypeptide(L)'
;GSYDCLVPGSGGKDSVYASHILKYKYGMNPLTVTWPPIIYTTYGYQNFKNWLEIGGFDNISFKQNGRVMRLLTKLSIEKLLHPFQTFILGQKNIGPKIAAKYNIPLVIYGESEAEYGNPVHEYTAKRDTSYWLEKNFKKIYLAGMPIKDLMSKHNLNLNDLKPYLPIDKTEMKNKVEVHYLGYYKKWTPQECYYYAVEHSNFKARPFR
;
A
#
# COMPACT_ATOMS: atom_id res chain seq x y z
N GLY A 1 19.97 5.32 12.02
CA GLY A 1 20.10 5.60 10.61
C GLY A 1 18.76 5.98 10.01
N SER A 2 18.77 6.93 9.13
CA SER A 2 17.56 7.29 8.38
C SER A 2 17.28 6.21 7.33
N TYR A 3 16.00 5.92 7.09
CA TYR A 3 15.60 5.07 5.98
C TYR A 3 15.67 5.86 4.67
N ASP A 4 16.17 5.21 3.60
CA ASP A 4 16.33 5.84 2.28
C ASP A 4 15.02 5.81 1.48
N CYS A 5 14.23 4.77 1.69
CA CYS A 5 12.94 4.60 1.04
C CYS A 5 11.96 3.81 1.92
N LEU A 6 10.70 3.84 1.52
CA LEU A 6 9.62 3.09 2.14
C LEU A 6 9.01 2.14 1.10
N VAL A 7 8.82 0.87 1.47
CA VAL A 7 8.22 -0.15 0.60
C VAL A 7 6.90 -0.63 1.20
N PRO A 8 5.75 -0.24 0.63
CA PRO A 8 4.47 -0.81 1.03
C PRO A 8 4.36 -2.27 0.56
N GLY A 9 3.86 -3.13 1.45
CA GLY A 9 3.71 -4.55 1.11
C GLY A 9 3.01 -5.37 2.18
N SER A 10 2.77 -6.63 1.86
CA SER A 10 2.12 -7.59 2.75
C SER A 10 2.82 -8.94 2.80
N GLY A 11 4.04 -9.04 2.31
CA GLY A 11 4.78 -10.31 2.18
C GLY A 11 4.39 -11.12 0.93
N GLY A 12 3.68 -10.50 -0.01
CA GLY A 12 3.47 -11.07 -1.34
C GLY A 12 4.75 -11.04 -2.17
N LYS A 13 4.82 -11.86 -3.22
CA LYS A 13 6.01 -11.96 -4.09
C LYS A 13 6.58 -10.62 -4.55
N ASP A 14 5.70 -9.67 -4.86
CA ASP A 14 6.06 -8.37 -5.41
C ASP A 14 6.73 -7.47 -4.37
N SER A 15 6.18 -7.42 -3.14
CA SER A 15 6.78 -6.67 -2.04
C SER A 15 8.09 -7.28 -1.55
N VAL A 16 8.19 -8.62 -1.54
CA VAL A 16 9.45 -9.32 -1.25
C VAL A 16 10.52 -8.94 -2.26
N TYR A 17 10.19 -9.08 -3.55
CA TYR A 17 11.11 -8.75 -4.64
C TYR A 17 11.60 -7.30 -4.55
N ALA A 18 10.68 -6.35 -4.43
CA ALA A 18 11.01 -4.94 -4.38
C ALA A 18 11.91 -4.59 -3.20
N SER A 19 11.49 -4.94 -1.99
CA SER A 19 12.25 -4.59 -0.78
C SER A 19 13.61 -5.27 -0.74
N HIS A 20 13.68 -6.54 -1.14
CA HIS A 20 14.93 -7.31 -1.12
C HIS A 20 15.94 -6.78 -2.14
N ILE A 21 15.52 -6.49 -3.37
CA ILE A 21 16.40 -5.89 -4.38
C ILE A 21 16.90 -4.52 -3.92
N LEU A 22 16.03 -3.67 -3.40
CA LEU A 22 16.43 -2.35 -2.90
C LEU A 22 17.50 -2.46 -1.81
N LYS A 23 17.33 -3.39 -0.88
CA LYS A 23 18.28 -3.59 0.21
C LYS A 23 19.57 -4.27 -0.25
N TYR A 24 19.47 -5.44 -0.85
CA TYR A 24 20.64 -6.31 -1.06
C TYR A 24 21.35 -6.11 -2.39
N LYS A 25 20.67 -5.55 -3.40
CA LYS A 25 21.29 -5.25 -4.69
C LYS A 25 21.70 -3.79 -4.82
N TYR A 26 20.85 -2.87 -4.32
CA TYR A 26 21.09 -1.43 -4.44
C TYR A 26 21.63 -0.78 -3.17
N GLY A 27 21.82 -1.54 -2.08
CA GLY A 27 22.40 -1.07 -0.82
C GLY A 27 21.56 -0.02 -0.08
N MET A 28 20.26 0.06 -0.38
CA MET A 28 19.35 0.98 0.30
C MET A 28 18.91 0.43 1.66
N ASN A 29 18.41 1.31 2.52
CA ASN A 29 17.85 0.96 3.82
C ASN A 29 16.31 1.17 3.82
N PRO A 30 15.51 0.21 3.32
CA PRO A 30 14.07 0.35 3.22
C PRO A 30 13.37 0.12 4.56
N LEU A 31 12.47 1.04 4.95
CA LEU A 31 11.41 0.76 5.91
C LEU A 31 10.24 0.11 5.15
N THR A 32 9.70 -0.97 5.66
CA THR A 32 8.50 -1.58 5.10
C THR A 32 7.25 -1.12 5.83
N VAL A 33 6.12 -1.02 5.13
CA VAL A 33 4.82 -0.70 5.74
C VAL A 33 3.75 -1.64 5.23
N THR A 34 2.90 -2.11 6.15
CA THR A 34 1.83 -3.05 5.83
C THR A 34 0.47 -2.46 6.21
N TRP A 35 -0.45 -2.48 5.25
CA TRP A 35 -1.87 -2.38 5.46
C TRP A 35 -2.42 -3.79 5.51
N PRO A 36 -2.65 -4.37 6.71
CA PRO A 36 -2.98 -5.78 6.85
C PRO A 36 -4.26 -6.15 6.12
N PRO A 37 -4.35 -7.35 5.55
CA PRO A 37 -5.60 -7.84 5.01
C PRO A 37 -6.64 -8.01 6.11
N ILE A 38 -7.91 -8.04 5.72
CA ILE A 38 -9.04 -8.25 6.63
C ILE A 38 -8.88 -9.57 7.39
N ILE A 39 -8.47 -10.61 6.69
CA ILE A 39 -8.18 -11.95 7.21
C ILE A 39 -6.90 -12.46 6.56
N TYR A 40 -5.96 -12.92 7.35
CA TYR A 40 -4.81 -13.66 6.87
C TYR A 40 -5.17 -15.12 6.60
N THR A 41 -4.74 -15.62 5.46
CA THR A 41 -4.61 -17.07 5.27
C THR A 41 -3.35 -17.56 6.00
N THR A 42 -3.27 -18.86 6.29
CA THR A 42 -2.06 -19.46 6.89
C THR A 42 -0.81 -19.17 6.06
N TYR A 43 -0.90 -19.36 4.74
CA TYR A 43 0.19 -19.05 3.81
C TYR A 43 0.53 -17.57 3.77
N GLY A 44 -0.49 -16.71 3.71
CA GLY A 44 -0.29 -15.26 3.69
C GLY A 44 0.41 -14.75 4.95
N TYR A 45 0.04 -15.27 6.11
CA TYR A 45 0.68 -14.90 7.37
C TYR A 45 2.12 -15.42 7.45
N GLN A 46 2.36 -16.68 7.03
CA GLN A 46 3.71 -17.23 7.00
C GLN A 46 4.62 -16.45 6.05
N ASN A 47 4.13 -16.12 4.85
CA ASN A 47 4.89 -15.31 3.90
C ASN A 47 5.18 -13.89 4.42
N PHE A 48 4.24 -13.30 5.13
CA PHE A 48 4.45 -12.01 5.80
C PHE A 48 5.58 -12.10 6.85
N LYS A 49 5.56 -13.13 7.70
CA LYS A 49 6.65 -13.38 8.67
C LYS A 49 7.99 -13.60 7.97
N ASN A 50 8.01 -14.48 6.98
CA ASN A 50 9.23 -14.79 6.24
C ASN A 50 9.81 -13.55 5.57
N TRP A 51 8.96 -12.69 5.01
CA TRP A 51 9.38 -11.44 4.41
C TRP A 51 10.14 -10.55 5.40
N LEU A 52 9.66 -10.43 6.62
CA LEU A 52 10.28 -9.59 7.64
C LEU A 52 11.51 -10.26 8.28
N GLU A 53 11.38 -11.50 8.70
CA GLU A 53 12.40 -12.22 9.47
C GLU A 53 13.59 -12.64 8.57
N ILE A 54 13.31 -13.29 7.44
CA ILE A 54 14.36 -13.74 6.51
C ILE A 54 14.90 -12.56 5.70
N GLY A 55 14.00 -11.67 5.25
CA GLY A 55 14.39 -10.46 4.52
C GLY A 55 15.08 -9.41 5.39
N GLY A 56 14.96 -9.51 6.72
CA GLY A 56 15.61 -8.60 7.68
C GLY A 56 15.11 -7.16 7.57
N PHE A 57 13.78 -6.96 7.53
CA PHE A 57 13.17 -5.65 7.36
C PHE A 57 12.50 -5.16 8.64
N ASP A 58 12.70 -3.88 8.96
CA ASP A 58 11.82 -3.17 9.87
C ASP A 58 10.46 -2.95 9.22
N ASN A 59 9.38 -3.08 10.01
CA ASN A 59 8.01 -2.96 9.51
C ASN A 59 7.10 -2.16 10.43
N ILE A 60 6.28 -1.31 9.82
CA ILE A 60 5.14 -0.68 10.48
C ILE A 60 3.86 -1.32 9.94
N SER A 61 3.14 -2.04 10.80
CA SER A 61 1.84 -2.60 10.46
C SER A 61 0.71 -1.72 11.00
N PHE A 62 -0.10 -1.16 10.10
CA PHE A 62 -1.24 -0.32 10.47
C PHE A 62 -2.52 -1.14 10.51
N LYS A 63 -2.89 -1.63 11.69
CA LYS A 63 -4.15 -2.36 11.88
C LYS A 63 -5.32 -1.38 11.94
N GLN A 64 -6.24 -1.52 10.99
CA GLN A 64 -7.43 -0.68 10.89
C GLN A 64 -8.38 -0.91 12.08
N ASN A 65 -9.17 0.13 12.42
CA ASN A 65 -10.32 -0.03 13.31
C ASN A 65 -11.34 -1.01 12.68
N GLY A 66 -11.48 -2.19 13.27
CA GLY A 66 -12.32 -3.27 12.70
C GLY A 66 -13.81 -2.91 12.59
N ARG A 67 -14.34 -2.02 13.43
CA ARG A 67 -15.72 -1.53 13.32
C ARG A 67 -15.89 -0.66 12.09
N VAL A 68 -15.00 0.31 11.89
CA VAL A 68 -15.02 1.21 10.73
C VAL A 68 -14.79 0.43 9.45
N MET A 69 -13.79 -0.45 9.42
CA MET A 69 -13.47 -1.28 8.27
C MET A 69 -14.67 -2.14 7.83
N ARG A 70 -15.34 -2.84 8.77
CA ARG A 70 -16.53 -3.66 8.43
C ARG A 70 -17.67 -2.82 7.87
N LEU A 71 -17.93 -1.65 8.45
CA LEU A 71 -18.93 -0.73 7.95
C LEU A 71 -18.61 -0.26 6.53
N LEU A 72 -17.39 0.21 6.29
CA LEU A 72 -16.96 0.68 4.97
C LEU A 72 -17.00 -0.44 3.93
N THR A 73 -16.61 -1.65 4.30
CA THR A 73 -16.70 -2.82 3.41
C THR A 73 -18.14 -3.13 3.04
N LYS A 74 -19.05 -3.15 4.03
CA LYS A 74 -20.50 -3.34 3.80
C LYS A 74 -21.05 -2.31 2.82
N LEU A 75 -20.81 -1.02 3.09
CA LEU A 75 -21.27 0.08 2.24
C LEU A 75 -20.67 0.00 0.82
N SER A 76 -19.41 -0.42 0.69
CA SER A 76 -18.74 -0.61 -0.61
C SER A 76 -19.42 -1.72 -1.43
N ILE A 77 -19.85 -2.81 -0.78
CA ILE A 77 -20.62 -3.87 -1.45
C ILE A 77 -21.99 -3.33 -1.88
N GLU A 78 -22.73 -2.70 -0.96
CA GLU A 78 -24.09 -2.25 -1.22
C GLU A 78 -24.18 -1.17 -2.29
N LYS A 79 -23.19 -0.28 -2.39
CA LYS A 79 -23.24 0.90 -3.26
C LYS A 79 -22.39 0.77 -4.52
N LEU A 80 -21.33 -0.02 -4.50
CA LEU A 80 -20.36 -0.11 -5.58
C LEU A 80 -20.24 -1.53 -6.15
N LEU A 81 -20.86 -2.54 -5.51
CA LEU A 81 -20.64 -3.96 -5.79
C LEU A 81 -19.14 -4.35 -5.75
N HIS A 82 -18.36 -3.61 -4.95
CA HIS A 82 -16.91 -3.74 -4.89
C HIS A 82 -16.40 -3.71 -3.43
N PRO A 83 -16.22 -4.89 -2.78
CA PRO A 83 -15.89 -4.97 -1.35
C PRO A 83 -14.55 -4.35 -0.98
N PHE A 84 -13.63 -4.20 -1.91
CA PHE A 84 -12.26 -3.78 -1.66
C PHE A 84 -11.97 -2.30 -1.92
N GLN A 85 -12.94 -1.50 -2.34
CA GLN A 85 -12.69 -0.10 -2.70
C GLN A 85 -11.99 0.68 -1.58
N THR A 86 -12.51 0.63 -0.36
CA THR A 86 -11.92 1.34 0.78
C THR A 86 -10.60 0.70 1.24
N PHE A 87 -10.48 -0.62 1.16
CA PHE A 87 -9.25 -1.33 1.45
C PHE A 87 -8.11 -0.89 0.52
N ILE A 88 -8.38 -0.81 -0.78
CA ILE A 88 -7.40 -0.35 -1.79
C ILE A 88 -6.98 1.09 -1.51
N LEU A 89 -7.91 1.97 -1.16
CA LEU A 89 -7.58 3.36 -0.81
C LEU A 89 -6.66 3.43 0.41
N GLY A 90 -6.94 2.64 1.45
CA GLY A 90 -6.07 2.53 2.61
C GLY A 90 -4.66 2.06 2.27
N GLN A 91 -4.55 0.99 1.48
CA GLN A 91 -3.25 0.49 0.99
C GLN A 91 -2.47 1.55 0.22
N LYS A 92 -3.16 2.27 -0.66
CA LYS A 92 -2.54 3.30 -1.48
C LYS A 92 -2.09 4.51 -0.67
N ASN A 93 -2.82 4.87 0.37
CA ASN A 93 -2.57 6.10 1.15
C ASN A 93 -1.60 5.91 2.33
N ILE A 94 -1.44 4.69 2.84
CA ILE A 94 -0.62 4.47 4.05
C ILE A 94 0.87 4.72 3.80
N GLY A 95 1.40 4.29 2.65
CA GLY A 95 2.81 4.47 2.30
C GLY A 95 3.25 5.94 2.35
N PRO A 96 2.65 6.84 1.57
CA PRO A 96 2.97 8.27 1.57
C PRO A 96 2.82 8.93 2.95
N LYS A 97 1.82 8.53 3.75
CA LYS A 97 1.62 9.08 5.11
C LYS A 97 2.73 8.70 6.06
N ILE A 98 3.13 7.44 6.06
CA ILE A 98 4.23 6.97 6.90
C ILE A 98 5.55 7.58 6.43
N ALA A 99 5.79 7.65 5.12
CA ALA A 99 6.96 8.30 4.56
C ALA A 99 7.07 9.77 5.00
N ALA A 100 5.98 10.52 4.89
CA ALA A 100 5.95 11.92 5.35
C ALA A 100 6.22 12.05 6.86
N LYS A 101 5.61 11.16 7.68
CA LYS A 101 5.80 11.17 9.14
C LYS A 101 7.23 10.86 9.57
N TYR A 102 7.92 9.97 8.85
CA TYR A 102 9.29 9.55 9.13
C TYR A 102 10.34 10.32 8.32
N ASN A 103 9.93 11.34 7.57
CA ASN A 103 10.80 12.12 6.66
C ASN A 103 11.55 11.25 5.64
N ILE A 104 10.89 10.21 5.15
CA ILE A 104 11.43 9.33 4.11
C ILE A 104 11.04 9.94 2.75
N PRO A 105 12.01 10.29 1.89
CA PRO A 105 11.72 11.05 0.66
C PRO A 105 11.05 10.23 -0.45
N LEU A 106 11.16 8.88 -0.39
CA LEU A 106 10.82 8.01 -1.50
C LEU A 106 9.95 6.83 -1.04
N VAL A 107 8.84 6.61 -1.72
CA VAL A 107 8.01 5.41 -1.61
C VAL A 107 8.14 4.60 -2.90
N ILE A 108 8.48 3.32 -2.80
CA ILE A 108 8.59 2.42 -3.96
C ILE A 108 7.61 1.27 -3.80
N TYR A 109 6.65 1.18 -4.72
CA TYR A 109 5.75 0.03 -4.83
C TYR A 109 6.41 -1.07 -5.67
N GLY A 110 6.25 -2.31 -5.23
CA GLY A 110 6.73 -3.50 -5.93
C GLY A 110 5.77 -3.97 -7.01
N GLU A 111 5.50 -3.13 -7.98
CA GLU A 111 4.50 -3.38 -9.00
C GLU A 111 4.82 -2.57 -10.27
N SER A 112 4.09 -2.86 -11.35
CA SER A 112 3.93 -1.95 -12.48
C SER A 112 2.54 -1.33 -12.42
N GLU A 113 2.42 -0.03 -12.63
CA GLU A 113 1.12 0.64 -12.62
C GLU A 113 0.16 0.07 -13.69
N ALA A 114 0.70 -0.41 -14.80
CA ALA A 114 -0.05 -1.01 -15.89
C ALA A 114 -0.77 -2.32 -15.52
N GLU A 115 -0.31 -3.06 -14.49
CA GLU A 115 -0.92 -4.33 -14.08
C GLU A 115 -2.30 -4.16 -13.42
N TYR A 116 -2.62 -2.95 -12.95
CA TYR A 116 -3.87 -2.68 -12.22
C TYR A 116 -4.96 -2.02 -13.07
N GLY A 117 -4.84 -2.07 -14.39
CA GLY A 117 -5.86 -1.53 -15.30
C GLY A 117 -6.02 -0.01 -15.21
N ASN A 118 -5.06 0.68 -14.62
CA ASN A 118 -5.05 2.14 -14.70
C ASN A 118 -4.78 2.55 -16.14
N PRO A 119 -5.41 3.61 -16.65
CA PRO A 119 -5.15 4.13 -18.00
C PRO A 119 -3.76 4.79 -18.04
N VAL A 120 -2.73 3.97 -18.07
CA VAL A 120 -1.35 4.41 -18.24
C VAL A 120 -1.05 4.32 -19.73
N HIS A 121 -0.89 5.46 -20.36
CA HIS A 121 -0.56 5.55 -21.78
C HIS A 121 0.90 5.17 -22.06
N GLU A 122 1.75 5.14 -21.03
CA GLU A 122 3.16 4.79 -21.14
C GLU A 122 3.61 3.91 -19.96
N TYR A 123 4.19 2.75 -20.24
CA TYR A 123 4.74 1.83 -19.23
C TYR A 123 5.92 2.42 -18.42
N THR A 124 6.43 3.56 -18.85
CA THR A 124 7.57 4.26 -18.26
C THR A 124 7.17 5.42 -17.37
N ALA A 125 5.86 5.67 -17.17
CA ALA A 125 5.43 6.80 -16.35
C ALA A 125 5.76 6.60 -14.87
N LYS A 126 6.42 7.59 -14.29
CA LYS A 126 6.49 7.74 -12.85
C LYS A 126 5.09 8.06 -12.33
N ARG A 127 4.75 7.54 -11.15
CA ARG A 127 3.47 7.89 -10.55
C ARG A 127 3.42 9.37 -10.19
N ASP A 128 2.34 10.04 -10.58
CA ASP A 128 2.09 11.42 -10.17
C ASP A 128 1.66 11.45 -8.70
N THR A 129 2.44 12.16 -7.88
CA THR A 129 2.13 12.39 -6.47
C THR A 129 0.90 13.26 -6.26
N SER A 130 0.43 13.98 -7.28
CA SER A 130 -0.79 14.81 -7.19
C SER A 130 -2.03 13.98 -6.86
N TYR A 131 -2.07 12.72 -7.25
CA TYR A 131 -3.14 11.77 -6.93
C TYR A 131 -3.32 11.55 -5.42
N TRP A 132 -2.24 11.68 -4.63
CA TRP A 132 -2.23 11.43 -3.18
C TRP A 132 -2.49 12.69 -2.37
N LEU A 133 -2.56 13.83 -3.03
CA LEU A 133 -2.64 15.15 -2.42
C LEU A 133 -3.97 15.80 -2.81
N GLU A 134 -5.05 15.41 -2.16
CA GLU A 134 -6.35 16.03 -2.40
C GLU A 134 -6.46 17.32 -1.59
N LYS A 135 -6.70 18.44 -2.30
CA LYS A 135 -6.88 19.76 -1.68
C LYS A 135 -8.25 19.94 -1.01
N ASN A 136 -9.22 19.07 -1.33
CA ASN A 136 -10.59 19.29 -0.89
C ASN A 136 -11.29 17.98 -0.50
N PHE A 137 -11.20 17.64 0.79
CA PHE A 137 -11.89 16.48 1.37
C PHE A 137 -13.40 16.42 1.09
N LYS A 138 -14.04 17.55 0.80
CA LYS A 138 -15.48 17.60 0.51
C LYS A 138 -15.86 16.88 -0.78
N LYS A 139 -14.91 16.70 -1.69
CA LYS A 139 -15.10 16.01 -2.98
C LYS A 139 -14.72 14.54 -2.97
N ILE A 140 -14.22 14.02 -1.85
CA ILE A 140 -13.79 12.63 -1.76
C ILE A 140 -14.99 11.74 -1.45
N TYR A 141 -15.11 10.66 -2.22
CA TYR A 141 -16.06 9.58 -2.00
C TYR A 141 -15.34 8.38 -1.37
N LEU A 142 -15.92 7.84 -0.35
CA LEU A 142 -15.44 6.63 0.32
C LEU A 142 -16.62 5.66 0.47
N ALA A 143 -16.46 4.41 0.05
CA ALA A 143 -17.53 3.43 0.02
C ALA A 143 -18.77 3.89 -0.77
N GLY A 144 -18.58 4.64 -1.87
CA GLY A 144 -19.67 5.17 -2.70
C GLY A 144 -20.45 6.33 -2.09
N MET A 145 -19.95 6.94 -1.00
CA MET A 145 -20.60 8.06 -0.30
C MET A 145 -19.65 9.25 -0.13
N PRO A 146 -20.17 10.48 -0.18
CA PRO A 146 -19.43 11.65 0.27
C PRO A 146 -19.02 11.50 1.74
N ILE A 147 -17.85 11.97 2.12
CA ILE A 147 -17.33 11.87 3.51
C ILE A 147 -18.29 12.49 4.52
N LYS A 148 -18.89 13.64 4.19
CA LYS A 148 -19.87 14.29 5.07
C LYS A 148 -21.07 13.39 5.41
N ASP A 149 -21.57 12.68 4.40
CA ASP A 149 -22.69 11.76 4.55
C ASP A 149 -22.32 10.54 5.37
N LEU A 150 -21.10 10.01 5.18
CA LEU A 150 -20.58 8.93 6.02
C LEU A 150 -20.53 9.33 7.50
N MET A 151 -19.98 10.52 7.76
CA MET A 151 -19.86 11.03 9.13
C MET A 151 -21.24 11.21 9.78
N SER A 152 -22.19 11.88 9.11
CA SER A 152 -23.49 12.18 9.66
C SER A 152 -24.39 10.96 9.82
N LYS A 153 -24.46 10.09 8.79
CA LYS A 153 -25.37 8.94 8.77
C LYS A 153 -24.90 7.75 9.60
N HIS A 154 -23.59 7.63 9.82
CA HIS A 154 -23.00 6.48 10.52
C HIS A 154 -22.28 6.83 11.82
N ASN A 155 -22.45 8.06 12.30
CA ASN A 155 -21.83 8.56 13.53
C ASN A 155 -20.29 8.31 13.54
N LEU A 156 -19.64 8.68 12.44
CA LEU A 156 -18.18 8.63 12.27
C LEU A 156 -17.59 10.03 12.39
N ASN A 157 -16.38 10.10 12.90
CA ASN A 157 -15.60 11.33 12.89
C ASN A 157 -14.51 11.27 11.81
N LEU A 158 -13.89 12.41 11.53
CA LEU A 158 -12.85 12.49 10.50
C LEU A 158 -11.64 11.59 10.82
N ASN A 159 -11.30 11.41 12.09
CA ASN A 159 -10.17 10.55 12.49
C ASN A 159 -10.42 9.08 12.17
N ASP A 160 -11.68 8.63 12.19
CA ASP A 160 -12.06 7.29 11.78
C ASP A 160 -11.80 7.05 10.28
N LEU A 161 -11.91 8.10 9.48
CA LEU A 161 -11.78 8.06 8.02
C LEU A 161 -10.39 8.44 7.51
N LYS A 162 -9.63 9.23 8.26
CA LYS A 162 -8.27 9.68 7.90
C LYS A 162 -7.36 8.57 7.35
N PRO A 163 -7.35 7.34 7.89
CA PRO A 163 -6.49 6.28 7.34
C PRO A 163 -6.74 5.96 5.87
N TYR A 164 -7.96 6.14 5.39
CA TYR A 164 -8.40 5.81 4.04
C TYR A 164 -8.25 6.98 3.05
N LEU A 165 -8.01 8.17 3.56
CA LEU A 165 -7.95 9.40 2.76
C LEU A 165 -6.52 9.71 2.31
N PRO A 166 -6.33 10.49 1.22
CA PRO A 166 -5.02 11.02 0.85
C PRO A 166 -4.38 11.82 1.99
N ILE A 167 -3.08 12.01 1.92
CA ILE A 167 -2.37 12.88 2.85
C ILE A 167 -2.72 14.34 2.55
N ASP A 168 -2.93 15.14 3.58
CA ASP A 168 -3.07 16.59 3.44
C ASP A 168 -1.70 17.21 3.10
N LYS A 169 -1.67 18.10 2.12
CA LYS A 169 -0.46 18.84 1.74
C LYS A 169 0.16 19.62 2.91
N THR A 170 -0.67 20.09 3.81
CA THR A 170 -0.22 20.83 5.01
C THR A 170 0.49 19.94 6.03
N GLU A 171 0.19 18.64 6.01
CA GLU A 171 0.85 17.65 6.87
C GLU A 171 2.20 17.18 6.30
N MET A 172 2.50 17.49 5.03
CA MET A 172 3.77 17.15 4.39
C MET A 172 4.81 18.25 4.63
N LYS A 173 5.74 18.01 5.55
CA LYS A 173 6.90 18.89 5.77
C LYS A 173 7.90 18.84 4.62
N ASN A 174 8.08 17.66 4.03
CA ASN A 174 9.02 17.39 2.93
C ASN A 174 8.29 16.74 1.75
N LYS A 175 8.83 16.94 0.55
CA LYS A 175 8.33 16.30 -0.66
C LYS A 175 8.56 14.77 -0.56
N VAL A 176 7.49 13.99 -0.69
CA VAL A 176 7.55 12.53 -0.81
C VAL A 176 7.28 12.17 -2.27
N GLU A 177 8.20 11.45 -2.88
CA GLU A 177 8.00 10.91 -4.23
C GLU A 177 7.48 9.48 -4.13
N VAL A 178 6.55 9.12 -5.02
CA VAL A 178 5.97 7.77 -5.09
C VAL A 178 6.27 7.19 -6.46
N HIS A 179 7.01 6.09 -6.47
CA HIS A 179 7.42 5.43 -7.70
C HIS A 179 7.01 3.95 -7.69
N TYR A 180 6.96 3.37 -8.88
CA TYR A 180 6.87 1.93 -9.06
C TYR A 180 8.23 1.36 -9.45
N LEU A 181 8.59 0.21 -8.92
CA LEU A 181 9.84 -0.46 -9.29
C LEU A 181 9.85 -0.85 -10.78
N GLY A 182 8.68 -1.15 -11.33
CA GLY A 182 8.50 -1.43 -12.76
C GLY A 182 8.86 -0.28 -13.69
N TYR A 183 8.98 0.96 -13.18
CA TYR A 183 9.52 2.08 -13.93
C TYR A 183 11.03 1.96 -14.19
N TYR A 184 11.76 1.44 -13.21
CA TYR A 184 13.23 1.34 -13.27
C TYR A 184 13.73 0.00 -13.81
N LYS A 185 12.93 -1.04 -13.69
CA LYS A 185 13.29 -2.40 -14.07
C LYS A 185 12.10 -3.08 -14.76
N LYS A 186 12.37 -3.81 -15.83
CA LYS A 186 11.34 -4.63 -16.47
C LYS A 186 10.67 -5.51 -15.42
N TRP A 187 9.35 -5.37 -15.31
CA TRP A 187 8.56 -6.09 -14.33
C TRP A 187 8.05 -7.39 -14.91
N THR A 188 8.43 -8.51 -14.32
CA THR A 188 8.01 -9.85 -14.72
C THR A 188 7.47 -10.59 -13.49
N PRO A 189 6.14 -10.75 -13.36
CA PRO A 189 5.53 -11.38 -12.17
C PRO A 189 6.07 -12.75 -11.82
N GLN A 190 6.42 -13.56 -12.84
CA GLN A 190 6.97 -14.88 -12.64
C GLN A 190 8.41 -14.84 -12.09
N GLU A 191 9.22 -13.89 -12.53
CA GLU A 191 10.55 -13.66 -11.98
C GLU A 191 10.49 -13.24 -10.51
N CYS A 192 9.56 -12.33 -10.17
CA CYS A 192 9.30 -11.93 -8.79
C CYS A 192 8.93 -13.12 -7.90
N TYR A 193 8.16 -14.08 -8.43
CA TYR A 193 7.79 -15.28 -7.71
C TYR A 193 8.99 -16.17 -7.42
N TYR A 194 9.78 -16.52 -8.43
CA TYR A 194 10.97 -17.37 -8.23
C TYR A 194 11.98 -16.73 -7.28
N TYR A 195 12.19 -15.44 -7.44
CA TYR A 195 13.06 -14.67 -6.54
C TYR A 195 12.58 -14.71 -5.08
N ALA A 196 11.28 -14.52 -4.86
CA ALA A 196 10.70 -14.57 -3.52
C ALA A 196 10.80 -15.96 -2.88
N VAL A 197 10.64 -17.03 -3.66
CA VAL A 197 10.86 -18.41 -3.19
C VAL A 197 12.30 -18.61 -2.73
N GLU A 198 13.26 -18.18 -3.54
CA GLU A 198 14.68 -18.36 -3.28
C GLU A 198 15.17 -17.54 -2.07
N HIS A 199 14.77 -16.26 -1.98
CA HIS A 199 15.36 -15.33 -1.02
C HIS A 199 14.54 -15.08 0.25
N SER A 200 13.29 -15.52 0.31
CA SER A 200 12.43 -15.32 1.49
C SER A 200 11.64 -16.56 1.91
N ASN A 201 11.92 -17.71 1.33
CA ASN A 201 11.13 -18.92 1.59
C ASN A 201 9.61 -18.71 1.35
N PHE A 202 9.28 -17.94 0.31
CA PHE A 202 7.90 -17.67 -0.08
C PHE A 202 7.20 -18.97 -0.50
N LYS A 203 6.01 -19.20 0.01
CA LYS A 203 5.22 -20.40 -0.29
C LYS A 203 3.96 -20.06 -1.07
N ALA A 204 3.81 -20.63 -2.25
CA ALA A 204 2.56 -20.57 -2.99
C ALA A 204 1.49 -21.43 -2.29
N ARG A 205 0.24 -21.05 -2.42
CA ARG A 205 -0.88 -21.89 -2.00
C ARG A 205 -0.95 -23.11 -2.92
N PRO A 206 -0.97 -24.34 -2.40
CA PRO A 206 -0.91 -25.56 -3.22
C PRO A 206 -2.19 -25.82 -4.03
N PHE A 207 -3.32 -25.21 -3.62
CA PHE A 207 -4.60 -25.36 -4.31
C PHE A 207 -5.26 -24.00 -4.50
N ARG A 208 -5.91 -23.82 -5.65
CA ARG A 208 -6.80 -22.69 -5.93
C ARG A 208 -8.19 -22.96 -5.42
#